data_a89979e83166588e3a941642a89b8d6a
#
_entry.id   a89979e83166588e3a941642a89b8d6a
#
_cell.length_a   1.000
_cell.length_b   1.000
_cell.length_c   1.000
_cell.angle_alpha   90.00
_cell.angle_beta   90.00
_cell.angle_gamma   90.00
#
_symmetry.space_group_name_H-M   'P 1'
#
loop_
_entity.id
_entity.type
_entity.pdbx_description
1 polymer ?
#
loop_
_entity_poly.entity_id
_entity_poly.type
_entity_poly.pdbx_seq_one_letter_code
_entity_poly.pdbx_strand_id
1 'polypeptide(L)'
;MTTPMDEVPHWLERTELLLGSETLRRLADKHILVVGLGGVGSKACELLARSGIGRFTLVDHDMVDETNINRQVIAFRDTIGRSKVEVVEELLHRINPDISVETHATYLSGDNISTLLSAHHYDYILDCIDTLTPKCELILAAHQLDIPIISAMGAGAKLDPQQVSVAPMSKTHICALARFV
;
A
#
# COMPACT_ATOMS: atom_id res chain seq x y z
N MET A 1 7.63 -20.05 1.23
CA MET A 1 6.77 -20.73 0.25
C MET A 1 5.36 -20.62 0.77
N THR A 2 4.52 -19.81 0.16
CA THR A 2 3.09 -19.75 0.49
C THR A 2 2.45 -21.04 -0.03
N THR A 3 1.71 -21.74 0.83
CA THR A 3 0.88 -22.87 0.40
C THR A 3 -0.15 -22.35 -0.60
N PRO A 4 -0.32 -22.94 -1.78
CA PRO A 4 -1.37 -22.56 -2.70
C PRO A 4 -2.71 -22.62 -1.97
N MET A 5 -3.59 -21.63 -2.20
CA MET A 5 -4.93 -21.62 -1.65
C MET A 5 -5.73 -22.76 -2.31
N ASP A 6 -5.78 -23.93 -1.66
CA ASP A 6 -6.50 -25.10 -2.21
C ASP A 6 -8.00 -24.85 -2.24
N GLU A 7 -8.56 -24.20 -1.21
CA GLU A 7 -9.96 -23.76 -1.14
C GLU A 7 -10.03 -22.28 -0.81
N VAL A 8 -11.00 -21.57 -1.41
CA VAL A 8 -11.27 -20.17 -1.09
C VAL A 8 -11.83 -20.08 0.33
N PRO A 9 -11.23 -19.29 1.24
CA PRO A 9 -11.73 -19.13 2.58
C PRO A 9 -13.15 -18.56 2.60
N HIS A 10 -13.98 -19.04 3.52
CA HIS A 10 -15.40 -18.65 3.61
C HIS A 10 -15.60 -17.12 3.75
N TRP A 11 -14.66 -16.40 4.37
CA TRP A 11 -14.75 -14.95 4.50
C TRP A 11 -14.62 -14.20 3.16
N LEU A 12 -14.13 -14.86 2.09
CA LEU A 12 -14.05 -14.34 0.73
C LEU A 12 -15.25 -14.76 -0.14
N GLU A 13 -16.22 -15.49 0.36
CA GLU A 13 -17.38 -16.00 -0.41
C GLU A 13 -18.04 -14.91 -1.28
N ARG A 14 -18.25 -13.71 -0.73
CA ARG A 14 -18.86 -12.61 -1.49
C ARG A 14 -17.98 -12.10 -2.62
N THR A 15 -16.67 -12.08 -2.39
CA THR A 15 -15.70 -11.71 -3.41
C THR A 15 -15.59 -12.80 -4.48
N GLU A 16 -15.68 -14.07 -4.07
CA GLU A 16 -15.70 -15.23 -4.97
C GLU A 16 -16.88 -15.21 -5.93
N LEU A 17 -18.08 -14.88 -5.44
CA LEU A 17 -19.28 -14.72 -6.29
C LEU A 17 -19.09 -13.66 -7.38
N LEU A 18 -18.27 -12.64 -7.14
CA LEU A 18 -18.01 -11.57 -8.09
C LEU A 18 -16.85 -11.89 -9.05
N LEU A 19 -15.75 -12.40 -8.52
CA LEU A 19 -14.49 -12.54 -9.26
C LEU A 19 -14.16 -13.97 -9.68
N GLY A 20 -14.78 -14.97 -9.07
CA GLY A 20 -14.50 -16.39 -9.25
C GLY A 20 -13.29 -16.88 -8.45
N SER A 21 -13.28 -18.18 -8.13
CA SER A 21 -12.24 -18.83 -7.31
C SER A 21 -10.85 -18.72 -7.92
N GLU A 22 -10.71 -18.83 -9.24
CA GLU A 22 -9.42 -18.74 -9.91
C GLU A 22 -8.78 -17.36 -9.75
N THR A 23 -9.58 -16.29 -9.86
CA THR A 23 -9.09 -14.92 -9.64
C THR A 23 -8.61 -14.74 -8.20
N LEU A 24 -9.34 -15.29 -7.22
CA LEU A 24 -8.94 -15.19 -5.82
C LEU A 24 -7.64 -15.95 -5.53
N ARG A 25 -7.44 -17.12 -6.10
CA ARG A 25 -6.15 -17.84 -6.02
C ARG A 25 -5.01 -17.00 -6.58
N ARG A 26 -5.22 -16.37 -7.74
CA ARG A 26 -4.24 -15.47 -8.33
C ARG A 26 -3.96 -14.23 -7.49
N LEU A 27 -4.97 -13.67 -6.81
CA LEU A 27 -4.80 -12.54 -5.89
C LEU A 27 -4.00 -12.95 -4.64
N ALA A 28 -4.24 -14.15 -4.11
CA ALA A 28 -3.50 -14.66 -2.96
C ALA A 28 -1.99 -14.83 -3.23
N ASP A 29 -1.60 -15.06 -4.47
CA ASP A 29 -0.19 -15.15 -4.87
C ASP A 29 0.47 -13.80 -5.13
N LYS A 30 -0.31 -12.70 -5.20
CA LYS A 30 0.22 -11.38 -5.52
C LYS A 30 1.01 -10.76 -4.38
N HIS A 31 2.13 -10.15 -4.72
CA HIS A 31 3.00 -9.43 -3.81
C HIS A 31 2.95 -7.93 -4.07
N ILE A 32 2.43 -7.18 -3.12
CA ILE A 32 2.26 -5.72 -3.22
C ILE A 32 3.28 -5.01 -2.32
N LEU A 33 4.05 -4.11 -2.91
CA LEU A 33 4.87 -3.16 -2.15
C LEU A 33 4.05 -1.91 -1.86
N VAL A 34 3.94 -1.53 -0.59
CA VAL A 34 3.26 -0.29 -0.18
C VAL A 34 4.25 0.62 0.52
N VAL A 35 4.46 1.81 -0.02
CA VAL A 35 5.37 2.82 0.54
C VAL A 35 4.59 4.02 1.01
N GLY A 36 4.68 4.30 2.32
CA GLY A 36 3.87 5.30 3.01
C GLY A 36 2.56 4.72 3.56
N LEU A 37 2.44 4.65 4.89
CA LEU A 37 1.30 4.06 5.61
C LEU A 37 0.45 5.10 6.33
N GLY A 38 0.35 6.30 5.75
CA GLY A 38 -0.53 7.36 6.20
C GLY A 38 -2.01 7.07 5.92
N GLY A 39 -2.81 8.14 5.74
CA GLY A 39 -4.27 8.02 5.51
C GLY A 39 -4.65 7.26 4.24
N VAL A 40 -3.82 7.26 3.22
CA VAL A 40 -4.05 6.52 1.97
C VAL A 40 -3.49 5.11 2.07
N GLY A 41 -2.20 4.94 2.38
CA GLY A 41 -1.53 3.64 2.32
C GLY A 41 -2.08 2.64 3.32
N SER A 42 -2.30 3.02 4.58
CA SER A 42 -2.87 2.11 5.58
C SER A 42 -4.28 1.64 5.21
N LYS A 43 -5.10 2.53 4.63
CA LYS A 43 -6.44 2.16 4.15
C LYS A 43 -6.39 1.27 2.91
N ALA A 44 -5.46 1.54 2.00
CA ALA A 44 -5.24 0.68 0.82
C ALA A 44 -4.81 -0.73 1.23
N CYS A 45 -3.87 -0.86 2.19
CA CYS A 45 -3.46 -2.16 2.73
C CYS A 45 -4.66 -2.94 3.28
N GLU A 46 -5.51 -2.30 4.12
CA GLU A 46 -6.72 -2.92 4.65
C GLU A 46 -7.63 -3.45 3.53
N LEU A 47 -7.94 -2.62 2.54
CA LEU A 47 -8.86 -2.99 1.46
C LEU A 47 -8.30 -4.11 0.58
N LEU A 48 -7.01 -4.08 0.26
CA LEU A 48 -6.34 -5.12 -0.53
C LEU A 48 -6.29 -6.45 0.21
N ALA A 49 -5.99 -6.46 1.52
CA ALA A 49 -6.04 -7.67 2.32
C ALA A 49 -7.46 -8.27 2.36
N ARG A 50 -8.50 -7.42 2.54
CA ARG A 50 -9.91 -7.84 2.47
C ARG A 50 -10.33 -8.35 1.10
N SER A 51 -9.60 -7.98 0.04
CA SER A 51 -9.84 -8.47 -1.33
C SER A 51 -9.11 -9.77 -1.64
N GLY A 52 -8.31 -10.29 -0.71
CA GLY A 52 -7.62 -11.58 -0.86
C GLY A 52 -6.17 -11.49 -1.35
N ILE A 53 -5.54 -10.30 -1.34
CA ILE A 53 -4.09 -10.20 -1.57
C ILE A 53 -3.36 -10.91 -0.45
N GLY A 54 -2.41 -11.80 -0.80
CA GLY A 54 -1.75 -12.68 0.15
C GLY A 54 -0.36 -12.22 0.62
N ARG A 55 0.29 -11.25 -0.05
CA ARG A 55 1.66 -10.85 0.30
C ARG A 55 1.86 -9.34 0.23
N PHE A 56 2.50 -8.79 1.27
CA PHE A 56 2.81 -7.36 1.36
C PHE A 56 4.25 -7.14 1.80
N THR A 57 4.89 -6.12 1.23
CA THR A 57 6.04 -5.44 1.81
C THR A 57 5.61 -4.02 2.17
N LEU A 58 5.78 -3.65 3.42
CA LEU A 58 5.34 -2.37 3.98
C LEU A 58 6.55 -1.49 4.33
N VAL A 59 6.57 -0.26 3.85
CA VAL A 59 7.65 0.69 4.12
C VAL A 59 7.08 2.00 4.65
N ASP A 60 7.47 2.36 5.86
CA ASP A 60 7.18 3.66 6.48
C ASP A 60 8.16 3.87 7.64
N HIS A 61 8.62 5.08 7.88
CA HIS A 61 9.57 5.39 8.97
C HIS A 61 8.90 6.00 10.18
N ASP A 62 7.62 6.39 10.06
CA ASP A 62 6.90 7.12 11.09
C ASP A 62 6.36 6.22 12.21
N MET A 63 6.17 6.88 13.34
CA MET A 63 5.34 6.37 14.44
C MET A 63 3.91 6.90 14.29
N VAL A 64 2.96 6.18 14.89
CA VAL A 64 1.58 6.68 15.01
C VAL A 64 1.56 7.87 15.95
N ASP A 65 0.98 8.98 15.52
CA ASP A 65 0.85 10.23 16.26
C ASP A 65 -0.61 10.55 16.55
N GLU A 66 -0.90 11.28 17.65
CA GLU A 66 -2.26 11.66 18.01
C GLU A 66 -2.96 12.44 16.90
N THR A 67 -2.23 13.27 16.15
CA THR A 67 -2.76 14.05 15.03
C THR A 67 -3.16 13.20 13.82
N ASN A 68 -2.82 11.92 13.81
CA ASN A 68 -3.19 10.98 12.76
C ASN A 68 -4.62 10.41 12.95
N ILE A 69 -5.17 10.46 14.16
CA ILE A 69 -6.48 9.85 14.52
C ILE A 69 -7.62 10.32 13.61
N ASN A 70 -7.54 11.55 13.14
CA ASN A 70 -8.59 12.15 12.31
C ASN A 70 -8.73 11.54 10.90
N ARG A 71 -7.72 10.77 10.40
CA ARG A 71 -7.71 10.30 9.02
C ARG A 71 -7.00 8.96 8.76
N GLN A 72 -6.21 8.45 9.70
CA GLN A 72 -5.46 7.20 9.51
C GLN A 72 -6.17 6.05 10.24
N VAL A 73 -6.52 5.01 9.50
CA VAL A 73 -7.30 3.85 10.01
C VAL A 73 -6.60 3.07 11.13
N ILE A 74 -5.28 3.21 11.23
CA ILE A 74 -4.44 2.55 12.23
C ILE A 74 -4.21 3.40 13.49
N ALA A 75 -4.61 4.67 13.47
CA ALA A 75 -4.35 5.58 14.55
C ALA A 75 -5.50 5.56 15.58
N PHE A 76 -5.23 4.92 16.70
CA PHE A 76 -6.08 4.86 17.88
C PHE A 76 -5.27 5.33 19.10
N ARG A 77 -5.95 5.58 20.22
CA ARG A 77 -5.26 6.05 21.43
C ARG A 77 -4.24 5.05 21.99
N ASP A 78 -4.49 3.77 21.82
CA ASP A 78 -3.62 2.66 22.23
C ASP A 78 -2.52 2.32 21.24
N THR A 79 -2.57 2.85 20.02
CA THR A 79 -1.51 2.68 19.00
C THR A 79 -0.55 3.87 18.93
N ILE A 80 -0.83 4.99 19.60
CA ILE A 80 0.06 6.17 19.61
C ILE A 80 1.46 5.78 20.12
N GLY A 81 2.50 6.23 19.39
CA GLY A 81 3.89 5.93 19.70
C GLY A 81 4.39 4.57 19.21
N ARG A 82 3.56 3.79 18.54
CA ARG A 82 3.97 2.53 17.89
C ARG A 82 4.37 2.78 16.43
N SER A 83 5.25 1.93 15.90
CA SER A 83 5.62 1.98 14.48
C SER A 83 4.42 1.75 13.57
N LYS A 84 4.26 2.58 12.53
CA LYS A 84 3.14 2.42 11.57
C LYS A 84 3.19 1.07 10.86
N VAL A 85 4.38 0.59 10.48
CA VAL A 85 4.52 -0.71 9.80
C VAL A 85 4.04 -1.86 10.67
N GLU A 86 4.39 -1.86 11.98
CA GLU A 86 3.94 -2.88 12.92
C GLU A 86 2.42 -2.87 13.12
N VAL A 87 1.83 -1.68 13.26
CA VAL A 87 0.38 -1.57 13.48
C VAL A 87 -0.40 -1.98 12.23
N VAL A 88 0.11 -1.69 11.03
CA VAL A 88 -0.50 -2.18 9.78
C VAL A 88 -0.35 -3.69 9.67
N GLU A 89 0.81 -4.26 9.95
CA GLU A 89 1.03 -5.71 9.96
C GLU A 89 0.02 -6.43 10.87
N GLU A 90 -0.15 -5.96 12.11
CA GLU A 90 -1.17 -6.50 13.02
C GLU A 90 -2.59 -6.40 12.46
N LEU A 91 -2.93 -5.27 11.82
CA LEU A 91 -4.22 -5.11 11.16
C LEU A 91 -4.42 -6.14 10.06
N LEU A 92 -3.41 -6.38 9.22
CA LEU A 92 -3.47 -7.33 8.13
C LEU A 92 -3.65 -8.77 8.64
N HIS A 93 -2.90 -9.18 9.67
CA HIS A 93 -3.05 -10.50 10.30
C HIS A 93 -4.40 -10.69 10.99
N ARG A 94 -5.04 -9.64 11.49
CA ARG A 94 -6.41 -9.70 12.02
C ARG A 94 -7.46 -9.91 10.93
N ILE A 95 -7.17 -9.54 9.67
CA ILE A 95 -8.04 -9.76 8.52
C ILE A 95 -7.81 -11.17 7.96
N ASN A 96 -6.56 -11.50 7.72
CA ASN A 96 -6.14 -12.79 7.19
C ASN A 96 -4.88 -13.28 7.95
N PRO A 97 -5.01 -14.27 8.85
CA PRO A 97 -3.87 -14.77 9.63
C PRO A 97 -2.78 -15.41 8.77
N ASP A 98 -3.09 -15.87 7.57
CA ASP A 98 -2.16 -16.53 6.66
C ASP A 98 -1.43 -15.55 5.72
N ILE A 99 -1.69 -14.24 5.84
CA ILE A 99 -1.06 -13.22 5.00
C ILE A 99 0.44 -13.15 5.28
N SER A 100 1.25 -13.02 4.25
CA SER A 100 2.69 -12.82 4.39
C SER A 100 3.00 -11.32 4.39
N VAL A 101 3.59 -10.82 5.46
CA VAL A 101 3.95 -9.41 5.59
C VAL A 101 5.42 -9.26 5.91
N GLU A 102 6.12 -8.41 5.18
CA GLU A 102 7.47 -7.95 5.46
C GLU A 102 7.43 -6.47 5.76
N THR A 103 8.09 -6.02 6.83
CA THR A 103 8.04 -4.63 7.30
C THR A 103 9.42 -3.99 7.30
N HIS A 104 9.49 -2.74 6.83
CA HIS A 104 10.69 -1.90 6.84
C HIS A 104 10.35 -0.55 7.50
N ALA A 105 10.72 -0.41 8.78
CA ALA A 105 10.61 0.84 9.53
C ALA A 105 11.75 1.79 9.14
N THR A 106 11.75 2.28 7.88
CA THR A 106 12.84 3.08 7.33
C THR A 106 12.34 4.19 6.42
N TYR A 107 13.08 5.29 6.37
CA TYR A 107 12.88 6.34 5.38
C TYR A 107 13.36 5.86 4.02
N LEU A 108 12.51 5.96 3.00
CA LEU A 108 12.88 5.61 1.63
C LEU A 108 13.72 6.73 1.00
N SER A 109 14.83 6.36 0.38
CA SER A 109 15.74 7.27 -0.33
C SER A 109 16.41 6.55 -1.47
N GLY A 110 17.08 7.28 -2.37
CA GLY A 110 17.83 6.71 -3.49
C GLY A 110 18.83 5.62 -3.08
N ASP A 111 19.38 5.71 -1.86
CA ASP A 111 20.36 4.75 -1.35
C ASP A 111 19.78 3.33 -1.09
N ASN A 112 18.49 3.24 -0.76
CA ASN A 112 17.84 1.97 -0.39
C ASN A 112 16.76 1.49 -1.36
N ILE A 113 16.28 2.33 -2.28
CA ILE A 113 15.25 1.98 -3.25
C ILE A 113 15.65 0.79 -4.12
N SER A 114 16.86 0.80 -4.69
CA SER A 114 17.31 -0.28 -5.57
C SER A 114 17.41 -1.61 -4.84
N THR A 115 17.89 -1.61 -3.60
CA THR A 115 17.94 -2.80 -2.75
C THR A 115 16.55 -3.32 -2.45
N LEU A 116 15.62 -2.45 -2.06
CA LEU A 116 14.23 -2.79 -1.80
C LEU A 116 13.55 -3.42 -3.03
N LEU A 117 13.67 -2.76 -4.19
CA LEU A 117 13.00 -3.23 -5.41
C LEU A 117 13.60 -4.52 -5.99
N SER A 118 14.87 -4.82 -5.69
CA SER A 118 15.52 -6.06 -6.11
C SER A 118 15.37 -7.23 -5.13
N ALA A 119 14.88 -6.98 -3.90
CA ALA A 119 14.72 -8.01 -2.88
C ALA A 119 13.69 -9.07 -3.25
N HIS A 120 12.64 -8.68 -3.95
CA HIS A 120 11.54 -9.56 -4.35
C HIS A 120 11.02 -9.21 -5.75
N HIS A 121 10.26 -10.17 -6.32
CA HIS A 121 9.38 -9.85 -7.44
C HIS A 121 8.10 -9.23 -6.90
N TYR A 122 7.87 -7.95 -7.17
CA TYR A 122 6.63 -7.25 -6.84
C TYR A 122 5.70 -7.22 -8.05
N ASP A 123 4.45 -7.61 -7.84
CA ASP A 123 3.42 -7.54 -8.89
C ASP A 123 2.93 -6.10 -9.08
N TYR A 124 2.97 -5.28 -8.02
CA TYR A 124 2.51 -3.90 -8.05
C TYR A 124 3.11 -3.07 -6.92
N ILE A 125 3.32 -1.78 -7.16
CA ILE A 125 3.75 -0.81 -6.15
C ILE A 125 2.62 0.20 -5.90
N LEU A 126 2.28 0.40 -4.62
CA LEU A 126 1.45 1.51 -4.17
C LEU A 126 2.36 2.58 -3.55
N ASP A 127 2.55 3.66 -4.26
CA ASP A 127 3.26 4.83 -3.76
C ASP A 127 2.26 5.78 -3.07
N CYS A 128 2.32 5.80 -1.76
CA CYS A 128 1.52 6.67 -0.88
C CYS A 128 2.39 7.70 -0.14
N ILE A 129 3.60 7.97 -0.65
CA ILE A 129 4.54 8.96 -0.11
C ILE A 129 3.97 10.36 -0.35
N ASP A 130 4.09 11.25 0.63
CA ASP A 130 3.67 12.65 0.55
C ASP A 130 4.83 13.64 0.34
N THR A 131 6.08 13.15 0.36
CA THR A 131 7.29 13.93 0.12
C THR A 131 7.81 13.76 -1.32
N LEU A 132 8.32 14.82 -1.90
CA LEU A 132 8.62 14.87 -3.34
C LEU A 132 9.78 13.97 -3.76
N THR A 133 10.95 14.12 -3.14
CA THR A 133 12.18 13.44 -3.59
C THR A 133 12.05 11.91 -3.59
N PRO A 134 11.70 11.24 -2.47
CA PRO A 134 11.60 9.78 -2.47
C PRO A 134 10.46 9.28 -3.37
N LYS A 135 9.38 10.06 -3.55
CA LYS A 135 8.32 9.72 -4.50
C LYS A 135 8.84 9.68 -5.94
N CYS A 136 9.55 10.72 -6.39
CA CYS A 136 10.12 10.77 -7.74
C CYS A 136 11.14 9.64 -7.96
N GLU A 137 12.01 9.41 -6.98
CA GLU A 137 13.02 8.34 -7.04
C GLU A 137 12.37 6.96 -7.14
N LEU A 138 11.32 6.68 -6.35
CA LEU A 138 10.59 5.42 -6.41
C LEU A 138 9.89 5.21 -7.77
N ILE A 139 9.22 6.25 -8.29
CA ILE A 139 8.52 6.17 -9.58
C ILE A 139 9.51 5.89 -10.71
N LEU A 140 10.65 6.61 -10.73
CA LEU A 140 11.70 6.41 -11.74
C LEU A 140 12.30 5.01 -11.67
N ALA A 141 12.61 4.53 -10.47
CA ALA A 141 13.16 3.19 -10.27
C ALA A 141 12.18 2.08 -10.66
N ALA A 142 10.90 2.23 -10.29
CA ALA A 142 9.85 1.31 -10.69
C ALA A 142 9.70 1.23 -12.22
N HIS A 143 9.73 2.39 -12.89
CA HIS A 143 9.67 2.47 -14.35
C HIS A 143 10.90 1.81 -15.02
N GLN A 144 12.10 2.01 -14.48
CA GLN A 144 13.33 1.39 -15.01
C GLN A 144 13.32 -0.13 -14.89
N LEU A 145 12.62 -0.66 -13.89
CA LEU A 145 12.50 -2.10 -13.63
C LEU A 145 11.21 -2.72 -14.19
N ASP A 146 10.42 -1.96 -14.95
CA ASP A 146 9.12 -2.38 -15.50
C ASP A 146 8.15 -2.92 -14.43
N ILE A 147 8.21 -2.39 -13.18
CA ILE A 147 7.28 -2.76 -12.13
C ILE A 147 6.07 -1.82 -12.18
N PRO A 148 4.84 -2.36 -12.30
CA PRO A 148 3.63 -1.54 -12.31
C PRO A 148 3.50 -0.72 -11.01
N ILE A 149 3.22 0.57 -11.13
CA ILE A 149 3.09 1.48 -9.99
C ILE A 149 1.87 2.39 -10.13
N ILE A 150 1.17 2.60 -9.01
CA ILE A 150 0.19 3.69 -8.86
C ILE A 150 0.65 4.63 -7.75
N SER A 151 0.58 5.92 -8.02
CA SER A 151 1.03 6.94 -7.10
C SER A 151 -0.14 7.80 -6.60
N ALA A 152 -0.36 7.83 -5.30
CA ALA A 152 -1.32 8.73 -4.68
C ALA A 152 -0.72 10.13 -4.61
N MET A 153 -1.43 11.10 -5.17
CA MET A 153 -1.04 12.52 -5.11
C MET A 153 -1.64 13.23 -3.88
N GLY A 154 -1.43 14.53 -3.76
CA GLY A 154 -1.86 15.28 -2.58
C GLY A 154 -3.38 15.43 -2.49
N ALA A 155 -3.95 15.07 -1.34
CA ALA A 155 -5.37 15.26 -1.01
C ALA A 155 -5.64 16.54 -0.20
N GLY A 156 -4.61 17.24 0.25
CA GLY A 156 -4.75 18.47 1.04
C GLY A 156 -5.60 19.55 0.35
N ALA A 157 -6.43 20.22 1.13
CA ALA A 157 -7.36 21.26 0.69
C ALA A 157 -8.39 20.82 -0.38
N LYS A 158 -8.68 19.53 -0.51
CA LYS A 158 -9.70 18.97 -1.38
C LYS A 158 -10.87 18.46 -0.55
N LEU A 159 -12.09 18.87 -0.89
CA LEU A 159 -13.29 18.60 -0.09
C LEU A 159 -14.24 17.59 -0.75
N ASP A 160 -14.18 17.46 -2.07
CA ASP A 160 -15.11 16.61 -2.81
C ASP A 160 -14.41 15.29 -3.23
N PRO A 161 -14.71 14.17 -2.56
CA PRO A 161 -14.08 12.88 -2.88
C PRO A 161 -14.54 12.33 -4.24
N GLN A 162 -15.64 12.80 -4.82
CA GLN A 162 -16.13 12.35 -6.12
C GLN A 162 -15.24 12.84 -7.28
N GLN A 163 -14.40 13.84 -7.04
CA GLN A 163 -13.44 14.34 -8.02
C GLN A 163 -12.09 13.59 -8.03
N VAL A 164 -11.93 12.58 -7.17
CA VAL A 164 -10.76 11.70 -7.22
C VAL A 164 -10.83 10.84 -8.48
N SER A 165 -9.79 10.87 -9.27
CA SER A 165 -9.70 10.09 -10.51
C SER A 165 -8.33 9.43 -10.66
N VAL A 166 -8.29 8.34 -11.42
CA VAL A 166 -7.06 7.70 -11.84
C VAL A 166 -6.75 8.14 -13.26
N ALA A 167 -5.56 8.67 -13.49
CA ALA A 167 -5.11 9.15 -14.79
C ALA A 167 -3.60 8.95 -14.97
N PRO A 168 -3.11 8.88 -16.21
CA PRO A 168 -1.67 9.01 -16.47
C PRO A 168 -1.14 10.31 -15.87
N MET A 169 0.09 10.31 -15.39
CA MET A 169 0.69 11.46 -14.70
C MET A 169 0.60 12.76 -15.53
N SER A 170 0.85 12.68 -16.83
CA SER A 170 0.76 13.81 -17.76
C SER A 170 -0.64 14.44 -17.88
N LYS A 171 -1.68 13.78 -17.37
CA LYS A 171 -3.08 14.26 -17.36
C LYS A 171 -3.57 14.69 -15.99
N THR A 172 -2.71 14.64 -14.97
CA THR A 172 -3.05 15.11 -13.62
C THR A 172 -3.18 16.63 -13.60
N HIS A 173 -4.09 17.13 -12.76
CA HIS A 173 -4.35 18.57 -12.62
C HIS A 173 -4.79 18.92 -11.19
N ILE A 174 -4.72 20.19 -10.83
CA ILE A 174 -5.17 20.74 -9.52
C ILE A 174 -4.46 20.07 -8.30
N CYS A 175 -3.26 19.53 -8.47
CA CYS A 175 -2.47 19.01 -7.37
C CYS A 175 -1.08 19.66 -7.36
N ALA A 176 -0.72 20.31 -6.23
CA ALA A 176 0.59 20.93 -6.10
C ALA A 176 1.72 19.89 -6.15
N LEU A 177 1.56 18.74 -5.47
CA LEU A 177 2.55 17.67 -5.49
C LEU A 177 2.73 17.10 -6.90
N ALA A 178 1.63 16.74 -7.59
CA ALA A 178 1.69 16.18 -8.94
C ALA A 178 2.31 17.11 -9.99
N ARG A 179 2.39 18.41 -9.68
CA ARG A 179 3.01 19.39 -10.59
C ARG A 179 4.54 19.30 -10.60
N PHE A 180 5.13 18.73 -9.55
CA PHE A 180 6.58 18.59 -9.37
C PHE A 180 7.07 17.14 -9.56
N VAL A 181 6.19 16.18 -9.58
CA VAL A 181 6.44 14.78 -9.94
C VAL A 181 6.42 14.60 -11.46
#